data_9eb32fdc13b0d1bdbae8868c03787c2b
#
_entry.id   9eb32fdc13b0d1bdbae8868c03787c2b
#
_cell.length_a   1.000
_cell.length_b   1.000
_cell.length_c   1.000
_cell.angle_alpha   90.00
_cell.angle_beta   90.00
_cell.angle_gamma   90.00
#
_symmetry.space_group_name_H-M   'P 1'
#
loop_
_entity.id
_entity.type
_entity.pdbx_description
1 polymer ?
#
loop_
_entity_poly.entity_id
_entity_poly.type
_entity_poly.pdbx_seq_one_letter_code
_entity_poly.pdbx_strand_id
1 'polypeptide(L)'
;KVDAVVLAGDIYDAPVPPAAACTLLDWFLTQLAARRIAVLAVSGNHDSAERLDYAAGLLANQNVYIAGQFRGAPRQIVLNDRFGPVEFTLLPFVRAATVRHYMPEADLPDYDSAVAAALSACAPSAERRVLVAHQMVVAGLCPPQLSGSETAPLTVGTVDSVDAAHFAGFSYTALG
;
A
#
# COMPACT_ATOMS: atom_id res chain seq x y z
N LYS A 1 -21.06 5.92 -10.30
CA LYS A 1 -20.94 4.58 -9.69
C LYS A 1 -19.46 4.39 -9.34
N VAL A 2 -19.18 3.94 -8.10
CA VAL A 2 -17.83 3.57 -7.66
C VAL A 2 -17.63 2.10 -8.00
N ASP A 3 -16.52 1.75 -8.63
CA ASP A 3 -16.19 0.38 -9.02
C ASP A 3 -15.22 -0.28 -8.04
N ALA A 4 -14.34 0.52 -7.43
CA ALA A 4 -13.41 0.08 -6.39
C ALA A 4 -13.18 1.17 -5.34
N VAL A 5 -12.77 0.75 -4.15
CA VAL A 5 -12.32 1.62 -3.05
C VAL A 5 -10.88 1.25 -2.72
N VAL A 6 -10.02 2.25 -2.58
CA VAL A 6 -8.62 2.10 -2.20
C VAL A 6 -8.44 2.61 -0.76
N LEU A 7 -7.79 1.81 0.06
CA LEU A 7 -7.36 2.15 1.43
C LEU A 7 -5.83 2.11 1.47
N ALA A 8 -5.23 3.30 1.42
CA ALA A 8 -3.79 3.44 1.23
C ALA A 8 -3.03 3.54 2.56
N GLY A 9 -3.22 2.57 3.44
CA GLY A 9 -2.52 2.45 4.71
C GLY A 9 -3.17 3.21 5.87
N ASP A 10 -2.62 2.99 7.06
CA ASP A 10 -3.11 3.51 8.35
C ASP A 10 -4.62 3.34 8.51
N ILE A 11 -5.06 2.09 8.26
CA ILE A 11 -6.45 1.69 8.41
C ILE A 11 -6.89 1.84 9.87
N TYR A 12 -5.95 1.60 10.77
CA TYR A 12 -6.08 1.85 12.19
C TYR A 12 -5.00 2.81 12.67
N ASP A 13 -5.35 3.64 13.63
CA ASP A 13 -4.44 4.59 14.28
C ASP A 13 -3.37 3.90 15.16
N ALA A 14 -3.57 2.65 15.52
CA ALA A 14 -2.66 1.88 16.37
C ALA A 14 -2.68 0.39 16.03
N PRO A 15 -1.55 -0.34 16.28
CA PRO A 15 -1.42 -1.77 16.00
C PRO A 15 -2.42 -2.66 16.75
N VAL A 16 -2.94 -2.17 17.87
CA VAL A 16 -4.01 -2.80 18.65
C VAL A 16 -5.20 -1.84 18.69
N PRO A 17 -6.07 -1.88 17.68
CA PRO A 17 -7.19 -0.97 17.59
C PRO A 17 -8.26 -1.29 18.64
N PRO A 18 -9.03 -0.30 19.09
CA PRO A 18 -10.17 -0.53 19.96
C PRO A 18 -11.26 -1.34 19.23
N ALA A 19 -12.04 -2.12 19.97
CA ALA A 19 -13.07 -2.98 19.41
C ALA A 19 -14.09 -2.21 18.52
N ALA A 20 -14.40 -0.97 18.87
CA ALA A 20 -15.29 -0.12 18.09
C ALA A 20 -14.74 0.16 16.67
N ALA A 21 -13.41 0.37 16.54
CA ALA A 21 -12.78 0.56 15.24
C ALA A 21 -12.81 -0.71 14.40
N CYS A 22 -12.57 -1.88 15.03
CA CYS A 22 -12.70 -3.17 14.34
C CYS A 22 -14.13 -3.41 13.83
N THR A 23 -15.13 -3.13 14.66
CA THR A 23 -16.55 -3.25 14.27
C THR A 23 -16.91 -2.31 13.12
N LEU A 24 -16.36 -1.08 13.12
CA LEU A 24 -16.60 -0.12 12.05
C LEU A 24 -15.98 -0.58 10.73
N LEU A 25 -14.74 -1.09 10.76
CA LEU A 25 -14.09 -1.62 9.56
C LEU A 25 -14.84 -2.84 9.02
N ASP A 26 -15.23 -3.77 9.88
CA ASP A 26 -16.04 -4.94 9.50
C ASP A 26 -17.33 -4.52 8.81
N TRP A 27 -18.07 -3.61 9.43
CA TRP A 27 -19.30 -3.06 8.82
C TRP A 27 -19.02 -2.41 7.46
N PHE A 28 -17.99 -1.59 7.36
CA PHE A 28 -17.61 -0.88 6.12
C PHE A 28 -17.29 -1.86 4.99
N LEU A 29 -16.42 -2.85 5.26
CA LEU A 29 -16.04 -3.87 4.28
C LEU A 29 -17.26 -4.72 3.86
N THR A 30 -18.12 -5.10 4.82
CA THR A 30 -19.35 -5.83 4.55
C THR A 30 -20.30 -5.05 3.65
N GLN A 31 -20.43 -3.72 3.87
CA GLN A 31 -21.27 -2.87 3.02
C GLN A 31 -20.74 -2.76 1.59
N LEU A 32 -19.42 -2.72 1.40
CA LEU A 32 -18.80 -2.68 0.08
C LEU A 32 -18.94 -4.04 -0.64
N ALA A 33 -18.65 -5.13 0.06
CA ALA A 33 -18.80 -6.49 -0.47
C ALA A 33 -20.25 -6.78 -0.92
N ALA A 34 -21.23 -6.40 -0.11
CA ALA A 34 -22.67 -6.56 -0.47
C ALA A 34 -23.06 -5.78 -1.75
N ARG A 35 -22.34 -4.70 -2.05
CA ARG A 35 -22.54 -3.88 -3.27
C ARG A 35 -21.66 -4.34 -4.43
N ARG A 36 -20.86 -5.38 -4.24
CA ARG A 36 -19.85 -5.85 -5.20
C ARG A 36 -18.87 -4.76 -5.63
N ILE A 37 -18.50 -3.89 -4.69
CA ILE A 37 -17.45 -2.88 -4.86
C ILE A 37 -16.15 -3.52 -4.37
N ALA A 38 -15.16 -3.57 -5.23
CA ALA A 38 -13.85 -4.11 -4.86
C ALA A 38 -13.15 -3.20 -3.83
N VAL A 39 -12.44 -3.80 -2.88
CA VAL A 39 -11.60 -3.09 -1.92
C VAL A 39 -10.16 -3.50 -2.13
N LEU A 40 -9.27 -2.52 -2.23
CA LEU A 40 -7.83 -2.71 -2.37
C LEU A 40 -7.14 -1.97 -1.23
N ALA A 41 -6.60 -2.72 -0.27
CA ALA A 41 -6.07 -2.16 0.96
C ALA A 41 -4.61 -2.57 1.19
N VAL A 42 -3.81 -1.65 1.71
CA VAL A 42 -2.47 -1.92 2.20
C VAL A 42 -2.36 -1.53 3.66
N SER A 43 -1.42 -2.10 4.41
CA SER A 43 -1.09 -1.60 5.75
C SER A 43 -0.27 -0.33 5.66
N GLY A 44 -0.46 0.55 6.64
CA GLY A 44 0.43 1.67 6.93
C GLY A 44 1.41 1.35 8.06
N ASN A 45 2.12 2.37 8.52
CA ASN A 45 3.13 2.22 9.57
C ASN A 45 2.53 2.11 10.98
N HIS A 46 1.28 2.53 11.18
CA HIS A 46 0.53 2.37 12.43
C HIS A 46 -0.18 1.03 12.54
N ASP A 47 -0.46 0.38 11.42
CA ASP A 47 -1.16 -0.89 11.38
C ASP A 47 -0.30 -2.06 11.89
N SER A 48 -0.95 -3.09 12.43
CA SER A 48 -0.34 -4.43 12.54
C SER A 48 -0.57 -5.18 11.23
N ALA A 49 0.50 -5.34 10.47
CA ALA A 49 0.49 -6.02 9.16
C ALA A 49 -0.11 -7.44 9.25
N GLU A 50 0.26 -8.19 10.31
CA GLU A 50 -0.21 -9.55 10.55
C GLU A 50 -1.70 -9.61 10.85
N ARG A 51 -2.20 -8.63 11.62
CA ARG A 51 -3.64 -8.57 11.98
C ARG A 51 -4.48 -8.18 10.78
N LEU A 52 -3.99 -7.30 9.91
CA LEU A 52 -4.69 -6.96 8.66
C LEU A 52 -4.68 -8.12 7.67
N ASP A 53 -3.64 -8.93 7.63
CA ASP A 53 -3.58 -10.14 6.79
C ASP A 53 -4.46 -11.27 7.32
N TYR A 54 -5.00 -11.15 8.54
CA TYR A 54 -5.92 -12.17 9.05
C TYR A 54 -7.13 -12.33 8.14
N ALA A 55 -7.36 -13.55 7.71
CA ALA A 55 -8.43 -13.93 6.78
C ALA A 55 -8.38 -13.25 5.40
N ALA A 56 -7.29 -12.57 5.01
CA ALA A 56 -7.18 -11.87 3.72
C ALA A 56 -7.43 -12.79 2.51
N GLY A 57 -7.07 -14.08 2.61
CA GLY A 57 -7.37 -15.07 1.58
C GLY A 57 -8.87 -15.38 1.45
N LEU A 58 -9.62 -15.38 2.55
CA LEU A 58 -11.07 -15.57 2.53
C LEU A 58 -11.78 -14.32 2.02
N LEU A 59 -11.32 -13.15 2.43
CA LEU A 59 -11.86 -11.84 2.02
C LEU A 59 -11.69 -11.63 0.51
N ALA A 60 -10.62 -12.13 -0.08
CA ALA A 60 -10.39 -12.04 -1.53
C ALA A 60 -11.52 -12.69 -2.34
N ASN A 61 -12.20 -13.71 -1.83
CA ASN A 61 -13.37 -14.32 -2.47
C ASN A 61 -14.58 -13.37 -2.52
N GLN A 62 -14.53 -12.29 -1.77
CA GLN A 62 -15.56 -11.23 -1.74
C GLN A 62 -15.06 -9.93 -2.38
N ASN A 63 -14.00 -10.00 -3.19
CA ASN A 63 -13.33 -8.86 -3.82
C ASN A 63 -12.75 -7.85 -2.81
N VAL A 64 -12.39 -8.29 -1.61
CA VAL A 64 -11.68 -7.49 -0.62
C VAL A 64 -10.22 -7.99 -0.56
N TYR A 65 -9.33 -7.23 -1.16
CA TYR A 65 -7.93 -7.56 -1.32
C TYR A 65 -7.09 -6.74 -0.34
N ILE A 66 -6.53 -7.41 0.66
CA ILE A 66 -5.68 -6.78 1.67
C ILE A 66 -4.25 -7.27 1.49
N ALA A 67 -3.30 -6.35 1.44
CA ALA A 67 -1.87 -6.62 1.51
C ALA A 67 -1.34 -5.98 2.80
N GLY A 68 -1.37 -6.74 3.89
CA GLY A 68 -0.85 -6.30 5.19
C GLY A 68 0.66 -6.48 5.25
N GLN A 69 1.18 -7.64 4.85
CA GLN A 69 2.60 -7.98 4.91
C GLN A 69 3.25 -7.97 3.53
N PHE A 70 4.47 -7.42 3.46
CA PHE A 70 5.34 -7.65 2.31
C PHE A 70 5.93 -9.07 2.37
N ARG A 71 5.83 -9.80 1.27
CA ARG A 71 6.28 -11.20 1.16
C ARG A 71 7.22 -11.41 -0.03
N GLY A 72 8.14 -10.46 -0.25
CA GLY A 72 9.14 -10.51 -1.32
C GLY A 72 8.71 -9.79 -2.60
N ALA A 73 7.42 -9.54 -2.81
CA ALA A 73 6.90 -8.74 -3.90
C ALA A 73 5.58 -8.07 -3.49
N PRO A 74 5.22 -6.91 -4.07
CA PRO A 74 3.89 -6.33 -3.96
C PRO A 74 2.82 -7.29 -4.52
N ARG A 75 1.63 -7.23 -3.96
CA ARG A 75 0.50 -8.02 -4.46
C ARG A 75 -0.13 -7.33 -5.66
N GLN A 76 -0.25 -8.03 -6.78
CA GLN A 76 -0.90 -7.51 -7.98
C GLN A 76 -2.32 -8.05 -8.10
N ILE A 77 -3.28 -7.16 -8.36
CA ILE A 77 -4.70 -7.46 -8.59
C ILE A 77 -5.12 -6.79 -9.89
N VAL A 78 -5.70 -7.53 -10.80
CA VAL A 78 -6.24 -6.99 -12.05
C VAL A 78 -7.75 -6.94 -11.96
N LEU A 79 -8.32 -5.74 -12.10
CA LEU A 79 -9.74 -5.52 -12.23
C LEU A 79 -10.04 -5.04 -13.66
N ASN A 80 -11.23 -5.34 -14.15
CA ASN A 80 -11.65 -4.87 -15.47
C ASN A 80 -12.73 -3.80 -15.34
N ASP A 81 -12.57 -2.71 -16.07
CA ASP A 81 -13.61 -1.73 -16.31
C ASP A 81 -14.08 -1.77 -17.78
N ARG A 82 -14.90 -0.81 -18.18
CA ARG A 82 -15.40 -0.72 -19.58
C ARG A 82 -14.30 -0.46 -20.62
N PHE A 83 -13.10 -0.09 -20.19
CA PHE A 83 -11.96 0.21 -21.08
C PHE A 83 -10.90 -0.89 -21.06
N GLY A 84 -11.12 -1.99 -20.31
CA GLY A 84 -10.20 -3.11 -20.21
C GLY A 84 -9.54 -3.26 -18.83
N PRO A 85 -8.40 -3.95 -18.76
CA PRO A 85 -7.74 -4.25 -17.49
C PRO A 85 -7.09 -3.02 -16.85
N VAL A 86 -7.18 -2.96 -15.52
CA VAL A 86 -6.45 -2.06 -14.65
C VAL A 86 -5.73 -2.89 -13.61
N GLU A 87 -4.41 -2.81 -13.58
CA GLU A 87 -3.59 -3.46 -12.55
C GLU A 87 -3.49 -2.56 -11.32
N PHE A 88 -3.75 -3.14 -10.16
CA PHE A 88 -3.46 -2.54 -8.86
C PHE A 88 -2.28 -3.25 -8.23
N THR A 89 -1.20 -2.53 -8.02
CA THR A 89 0.00 -2.99 -7.31
C THR A 89 -0.10 -2.52 -5.86
N LEU A 90 -0.28 -3.46 -4.94
CA LEU A 90 -0.47 -3.20 -3.51
C LEU A 90 0.88 -3.38 -2.78
N LEU A 91 1.51 -2.27 -2.42
CA LEU A 91 2.75 -2.25 -1.64
C LEU A 91 2.41 -1.80 -0.21
N PRO A 92 2.36 -2.72 0.78
CA PRO A 92 2.18 -2.35 2.17
C PRO A 92 3.35 -1.49 2.66
N PHE A 93 3.18 -0.86 3.82
CA PHE A 93 4.31 -0.22 4.47
C PHE A 93 5.45 -1.22 4.69
N VAL A 94 6.63 -0.89 4.23
CA VAL A 94 7.82 -1.70 4.40
C VAL A 94 8.93 -0.89 5.06
N ARG A 95 9.80 -1.58 5.78
CA ARG A 95 11.10 -1.05 6.23
C ARG A 95 12.20 -1.64 5.36
N ALA A 96 13.30 -0.95 5.18
CA ALA A 96 14.43 -1.45 4.41
C ALA A 96 14.89 -2.84 4.90
N ALA A 97 14.88 -3.07 6.21
CA ALA A 97 15.22 -4.37 6.80
C ALA A 97 14.28 -5.50 6.34
N THR A 98 12.97 -5.20 6.18
CA THR A 98 12.01 -6.19 5.68
C THR A 98 12.31 -6.57 4.23
N VAL A 99 12.60 -5.58 3.38
CA VAL A 99 12.93 -5.86 1.97
C VAL A 99 14.24 -6.64 1.86
N ARG A 100 15.28 -6.26 2.60
CA ARG A 100 16.56 -7.00 2.65
C ARG A 100 16.39 -8.45 3.08
N HIS A 101 15.46 -8.74 3.99
CA HIS A 101 15.18 -10.12 4.41
C HIS A 101 14.71 -11.00 3.23
N TYR A 102 13.91 -10.45 2.33
CA TYR A 102 13.41 -11.18 1.15
C TYR A 102 14.34 -11.12 -0.06
N MET A 103 15.26 -10.17 -0.07
CA MET A 103 16.21 -9.93 -1.18
C MET A 103 17.65 -9.84 -0.64
N PRO A 104 18.18 -10.92 -0.03
CA PRO A 104 19.46 -10.88 0.67
C PRO A 104 20.67 -10.63 -0.25
N GLU A 105 20.55 -10.95 -1.55
CA GLU A 105 21.61 -10.75 -2.53
C GLU A 105 21.59 -9.36 -3.18
N ALA A 106 20.56 -8.53 -2.91
CA ALA A 106 20.48 -7.20 -3.47
C ALA A 106 21.25 -6.19 -2.62
N ASP A 107 21.99 -5.31 -3.31
CA ASP A 107 22.62 -4.16 -2.66
C ASP A 107 21.57 -3.07 -2.41
N LEU A 108 21.11 -2.99 -1.18
CA LEU A 108 20.07 -2.07 -0.73
C LEU A 108 20.61 -1.17 0.38
N PRO A 109 21.45 -0.16 0.05
CA PRO A 109 22.13 0.65 1.04
C PRO A 109 21.16 1.47 1.90
N ASP A 110 20.04 1.92 1.33
CA ASP A 110 19.10 2.82 1.98
C ASP A 110 17.64 2.38 1.78
N TYR A 111 16.73 3.21 2.25
CA TYR A 111 15.29 2.96 2.17
C TYR A 111 14.75 3.13 0.74
N ASP A 112 15.24 4.13 0.02
CA ASP A 112 14.84 4.43 -1.36
C ASP A 112 15.11 3.24 -2.28
N SER A 113 16.36 2.73 -2.25
CA SER A 113 16.77 1.54 -3.02
C SER A 113 15.97 0.30 -2.64
N ALA A 114 15.63 0.13 -1.35
CA ALA A 114 14.82 -1.00 -0.89
C ALA A 114 13.40 -0.95 -1.46
N VAL A 115 12.75 0.21 -1.45
CA VAL A 115 11.40 0.37 -2.02
C VAL A 115 11.43 0.22 -3.54
N ALA A 116 12.43 0.79 -4.21
CA ALA A 116 12.62 0.61 -5.66
C ALA A 116 12.79 -0.87 -6.03
N ALA A 117 13.59 -1.63 -5.27
CA ALA A 117 13.76 -3.06 -5.46
C ALA A 117 12.46 -3.84 -5.23
N ALA A 118 11.71 -3.50 -4.16
CA ALA A 118 10.41 -4.11 -3.89
C ALA A 118 9.43 -3.92 -5.06
N LEU A 119 9.36 -2.72 -5.65
CA LEU A 119 8.52 -2.43 -6.80
C LEU A 119 8.98 -3.18 -8.06
N SER A 120 10.28 -3.32 -8.27
CA SER A 120 10.84 -4.04 -9.42
C SER A 120 10.61 -5.55 -9.40
N ALA A 121 10.23 -6.11 -8.24
CA ALA A 121 9.91 -7.53 -8.09
C ALA A 121 8.62 -7.96 -8.84
N CYS A 122 7.84 -7.01 -9.33
CA CYS A 122 6.61 -7.26 -10.07
C CYS A 122 6.73 -6.79 -11.52
N ALA A 123 6.54 -7.70 -12.48
CA ALA A 123 6.40 -7.32 -13.88
C ALA A 123 5.01 -6.70 -14.14
N PRO A 124 4.90 -5.65 -14.96
CA PRO A 124 3.61 -5.10 -15.37
C PRO A 124 2.73 -6.13 -16.07
N SER A 125 1.45 -6.19 -15.69
CA SER A 125 0.45 -7.09 -16.26
C SER A 125 -0.62 -6.35 -17.08
N ALA A 126 -0.65 -5.01 -17.02
CA ALA A 126 -1.54 -4.15 -17.79
C ALA A 126 -0.87 -2.82 -18.11
N GLU A 127 -1.38 -2.10 -19.13
CA GLU A 127 -0.91 -0.75 -19.46
C GLU A 127 -1.37 0.29 -18.42
N ARG A 128 -2.61 0.15 -17.94
CA ARG A 128 -3.17 1.02 -16.89
C ARG A 128 -2.85 0.42 -15.54
N ARG A 129 -2.03 1.13 -14.78
CA ARG A 129 -1.50 0.65 -13.51
C ARG A 129 -1.73 1.65 -12.41
N VAL A 130 -2.20 1.18 -11.28
CA VAL A 130 -2.40 1.96 -10.06
C VAL A 130 -1.50 1.39 -8.97
N LEU A 131 -0.64 2.22 -8.39
CA LEU A 131 0.09 1.87 -7.18
C LEU A 131 -0.74 2.28 -5.96
N VAL A 132 -0.85 1.39 -5.00
CA VAL A 132 -1.39 1.68 -3.67
C VAL A 132 -0.26 1.44 -2.67
N ALA A 133 0.18 2.48 -1.99
CA ALA A 133 1.31 2.41 -1.08
C ALA A 133 1.12 3.34 0.13
N HIS A 134 1.93 3.13 1.16
CA HIS A 134 1.96 3.97 2.35
C HIS A 134 3.43 4.23 2.73
N GLN A 135 4.10 5.04 1.92
CA GLN A 135 5.50 5.37 2.08
C GLN A 135 5.67 6.90 2.14
N MET A 136 6.67 7.37 2.87
CA MET A 136 7.07 8.77 2.81
C MET A 136 7.69 9.05 1.44
N VAL A 137 7.02 9.84 0.60
CA VAL A 137 7.45 10.12 -0.77
C VAL A 137 7.85 11.58 -0.91
N VAL A 138 8.98 11.81 -1.57
CA VAL A 138 9.47 13.16 -1.90
C VAL A 138 9.64 13.29 -3.41
N ALA A 139 9.41 14.48 -3.94
CA ALA A 139 9.65 14.80 -5.34
C ALA A 139 10.85 15.75 -5.43
N GLY A 140 12.02 15.19 -5.70
CA GLY A 140 13.27 15.94 -5.74
C GLY A 140 13.60 16.59 -4.38
N LEU A 141 13.93 17.90 -4.39
CA LEU A 141 14.28 18.66 -3.18
C LEU A 141 13.07 19.33 -2.49
N CYS A 142 11.86 19.12 -2.99
CA CYS A 142 10.67 19.73 -2.40
C CYS A 142 10.20 18.90 -1.19
N PRO A 143 10.17 19.49 0.02
CA PRO A 143 9.58 18.79 1.16
C PRO A 143 8.08 18.56 0.91
N PRO A 144 7.54 17.40 1.33
CA PRO A 144 6.11 17.15 1.23
C PRO A 144 5.31 18.15 2.06
N GLN A 145 4.11 18.47 1.60
CA GLN A 145 3.15 19.20 2.43
C GLN A 145 2.54 18.23 3.43
N LEU A 146 2.82 18.45 4.71
CA LEU A 146 2.28 17.63 5.79
C LEU A 146 0.82 17.97 6.06
N SER A 147 0.01 16.98 6.35
CA SER A 147 -1.30 17.18 6.95
C SER A 147 -1.13 17.58 8.43
N GLY A 148 -2.09 18.31 9.01
CA GLY A 148 -2.02 18.73 10.41
C GLY A 148 -2.06 17.59 11.44
N SER A 149 -2.25 16.34 11.00
CA SER A 149 -2.22 15.13 11.81
C SER A 149 -0.82 14.48 11.89
N GLU A 150 0.10 14.89 11.02
CA GLU A 150 1.47 14.39 11.01
C GLU A 150 2.32 15.15 12.03
N THR A 151 2.85 14.42 13.03
CA THR A 151 3.58 15.00 14.16
C THR A 151 5.09 14.90 14.06
N ALA A 152 5.63 14.21 13.04
CA ALA A 152 7.07 14.05 12.89
C ALA A 152 7.70 15.24 12.16
N PRO A 153 8.74 15.89 12.70
CA PRO A 153 9.49 16.89 11.97
C PRO A 153 10.23 16.20 10.82
N LEU A 154 9.89 16.57 9.60
CA LEU A 154 10.65 16.16 8.41
C LEU A 154 12.00 16.86 8.45
N THR A 155 13.02 16.12 8.79
CA THR A 155 14.40 16.53 8.49
C THR A 155 14.68 16.09 7.05
N VAL A 156 14.57 17.02 6.12
CA VAL A 156 14.95 16.80 4.72
C VAL A 156 16.40 16.30 4.71
N GLY A 157 16.60 15.07 4.22
CA GLY A 157 17.92 14.47 4.10
C GLY A 157 18.25 13.37 5.10
N THR A 158 17.35 12.99 5.98
CA THR A 158 17.53 11.84 6.87
C THR A 158 16.41 10.81 6.70
N VAL A 159 16.76 9.72 6.10
CA VAL A 159 16.59 8.33 6.45
C VAL A 159 15.48 7.56 5.77
N ASP A 160 14.23 8.01 5.62
CA ASP A 160 13.15 7.09 5.21
C ASP A 160 12.19 7.70 4.16
N SER A 161 12.72 8.40 3.17
CA SER A 161 11.93 8.91 2.05
C SER A 161 12.24 8.18 0.74
N VAL A 162 11.23 8.07 -0.10
CA VAL A 162 11.28 7.43 -1.42
C VAL A 162 11.15 8.49 -2.50
N ASP A 163 11.98 8.44 -3.53
CA ASP A 163 11.85 9.35 -4.68
C ASP A 163 10.60 8.99 -5.49
N ALA A 164 9.76 9.99 -5.74
CA ALA A 164 8.57 9.86 -6.59
C ALA A 164 8.89 9.35 -8.00
N ALA A 165 10.12 9.48 -8.47
CA ALA A 165 10.56 8.97 -9.77
C ALA A 165 10.37 7.45 -9.91
N HIS A 166 10.46 6.69 -8.81
CA HIS A 166 10.21 5.24 -8.83
C HIS A 166 8.76 4.88 -9.19
N PHE A 167 7.84 5.83 -9.10
CA PHE A 167 6.41 5.62 -9.40
C PHE A 167 6.00 6.06 -10.80
N ALA A 168 6.95 6.57 -11.62
CA ALA A 168 6.67 7.10 -12.96
C ALA A 168 6.05 6.07 -13.93
N GLY A 169 6.21 4.77 -13.65
CA GLY A 169 5.59 3.68 -14.44
C GLY A 169 4.11 3.43 -14.14
N PHE A 170 3.51 4.14 -13.16
CA PHE A 170 2.10 4.01 -12.80
C PHE A 170 1.28 5.15 -13.36
N SER A 171 0.05 4.85 -13.81
CA SER A 171 -0.90 5.86 -14.29
C SER A 171 -1.47 6.71 -13.13
N TYR A 172 -1.51 6.13 -11.93
CA TYR A 172 -1.93 6.78 -10.71
C TYR A 172 -1.25 6.12 -9.51
N THR A 173 -0.90 6.92 -8.50
CA THR A 173 -0.37 6.45 -7.22
C THR A 173 -1.22 6.99 -6.08
N ALA A 174 -1.81 6.09 -5.29
CA ALA A 174 -2.50 6.41 -4.05
C ALA A 174 -1.51 6.26 -2.89
N LEU A 175 -1.26 7.36 -2.19
CA LEU A 175 -0.45 7.43 -0.98
C LEU A 175 -1.36 7.78 0.19
N GLY A 176 -1.17 7.11 1.30
CA GLY A 176 -1.88 7.39 2.54
C GLY A 176 -1.21 8.48 3.36
#